data_fc517d1e25d0037a88e56cd1d983f703
#
_entry.id   fc517d1e25d0037a88e56cd1d983f703
#
_cell.length_a   1.000
_cell.length_b   1.000
_cell.length_c   1.000
_cell.angle_alpha   90.00
_cell.angle_beta   90.00
_cell.angle_gamma   90.00
#
_symmetry.space_group_name_H-M   'P 1'
#
loop_
_entity.id
_entity.type
_entity.pdbx_description
1 polymer ?
#
loop_
_entity_poly.entity_id
_entity_poly.type
_entity_poly.pdbx_seq_one_letter_code
_entity_poly.pdbx_strand_id
1 'polypeptide(L)'
;MTPKVKETLDKILACFESGNIPQSIAYSMFPIPHIPCAAWSLMNRTLVFLSGTMDARGFKQWNSVNRYVKKGSKALYILVPYIKRIEDDNNDCQFKLTGFGACPVFRVEDTDGEPLEYQDIELPELPLMDRARDWGISIKAIPGNYRYYGYYAPNRKEIALATNQEDIFFHELAHVAHHKIQGYILPVQDLRQEVVAELSACALARMVGKSLADTTGNHYHSIKQYADQFEMSVHCACLRVLSDTEKVLNLIIHNNIEGEETTACQKAA
;
A
#
# COMPACT_ATOMS: atom_id res chain seq x y z
N MET A 1 -21.98 -22.42 13.80
CA MET A 1 -20.82 -21.53 13.68
C MET A 1 -20.37 -21.14 15.09
N THR A 2 -19.09 -21.31 15.42
CA THR A 2 -18.57 -20.97 16.76
C THR A 2 -18.44 -19.44 16.90
N PRO A 3 -18.48 -18.90 18.15
CA PRO A 3 -18.33 -17.46 18.39
C PRO A 3 -17.04 -16.87 17.75
N LYS A 4 -15.92 -17.60 17.81
CA LYS A 4 -14.66 -17.17 17.23
C LYS A 4 -14.67 -17.11 15.69
N VAL A 5 -15.34 -18.07 15.04
CA VAL A 5 -15.53 -18.04 13.58
C VAL A 5 -16.38 -16.84 13.19
N LYS A 6 -17.44 -16.57 13.95
CA LYS A 6 -18.31 -15.39 13.70
C LYS A 6 -17.49 -14.09 13.85
N GLU A 7 -16.79 -13.90 14.98
CA GLU A 7 -15.96 -12.73 15.23
C GLU A 7 -14.92 -12.48 14.10
N THR A 8 -14.36 -13.58 13.56
CA THR A 8 -13.39 -13.49 12.47
C THR A 8 -14.03 -13.04 11.15
N LEU A 9 -15.23 -13.56 10.85
CA LEU A 9 -15.99 -13.14 9.67
C LEU A 9 -16.52 -11.70 9.79
N ASP A 10 -16.92 -11.27 10.98
CA ASP A 10 -17.39 -9.91 11.25
C ASP A 10 -16.32 -8.86 10.90
N LYS A 11 -15.02 -9.17 11.06
CA LYS A 11 -13.92 -8.29 10.63
C LYS A 11 -13.87 -8.10 9.12
N ILE A 12 -14.11 -9.16 8.36
CA ILE A 12 -14.18 -9.07 6.89
C ILE A 12 -15.42 -8.29 6.46
N LEU A 13 -16.58 -8.52 7.11
CA LEU A 13 -17.80 -7.76 6.82
C LEU A 13 -17.61 -6.26 7.08
N ALA A 14 -16.94 -5.88 8.18
CA ALA A 14 -16.62 -4.48 8.47
C ALA A 14 -15.76 -3.84 7.36
N CYS A 15 -14.85 -4.61 6.73
CA CYS A 15 -14.11 -4.14 5.56
C CYS A 15 -15.01 -3.88 4.34
N PHE A 16 -16.02 -4.72 4.10
CA PHE A 16 -17.00 -4.48 3.05
C PHE A 16 -17.83 -3.22 3.34
N GLU A 17 -18.30 -3.05 4.57
CA GLU A 17 -19.08 -1.89 5.01
C GLU A 17 -18.30 -0.57 4.90
N SER A 18 -17.00 -0.58 5.19
CA SER A 18 -16.12 0.59 5.06
C SER A 18 -15.67 0.89 3.64
N GLY A 19 -15.96 0.00 2.67
CA GLY A 19 -15.48 0.12 1.29
C GLY A 19 -13.99 -0.18 1.09
N ASN A 20 -13.27 -0.59 2.13
CA ASN A 20 -11.81 -0.84 2.08
C ASN A 20 -11.45 -2.25 1.60
N ILE A 21 -12.43 -3.10 1.28
CA ILE A 21 -12.18 -4.50 0.91
C ILE A 21 -11.36 -4.65 -0.38
N PRO A 22 -11.58 -3.90 -1.48
CA PRO A 22 -10.78 -4.04 -2.70
C PRO A 22 -9.31 -3.76 -2.44
N GLN A 23 -9.02 -2.72 -1.67
CA GLN A 23 -7.68 -2.34 -1.28
C GLN A 23 -7.00 -3.41 -0.43
N SER A 24 -7.69 -3.90 0.60
CA SER A 24 -7.19 -4.97 1.48
C SER A 24 -6.89 -6.26 0.70
N ILE A 25 -7.71 -6.60 -0.31
CA ILE A 25 -7.47 -7.72 -1.22
C ILE A 25 -6.22 -7.48 -2.05
N ALA A 26 -6.08 -6.30 -2.68
CA ALA A 26 -4.94 -5.97 -3.51
C ALA A 26 -3.61 -6.17 -2.76
N TYR A 27 -3.51 -5.64 -1.54
CA TYR A 27 -2.31 -5.83 -0.72
C TYR A 27 -2.08 -7.29 -0.28
N SER A 28 -3.14 -8.03 -0.02
CA SER A 28 -3.06 -9.44 0.36
C SER A 28 -2.60 -10.36 -0.78
N MET A 29 -2.58 -9.86 -2.02
CA MET A 29 -2.08 -10.61 -3.18
C MET A 29 -0.55 -10.67 -3.27
N PHE A 30 0.16 -9.81 -2.52
CA PHE A 30 1.63 -9.74 -2.51
C PHE A 30 2.19 -10.11 -1.13
N PRO A 31 2.00 -11.35 -0.66
CA PRO A 31 2.60 -11.81 0.58
C PRO A 31 4.11 -11.98 0.41
N ILE A 32 4.85 -11.91 1.52
CA ILE A 32 6.26 -12.29 1.51
C ILE A 32 6.39 -13.74 1.03
N PRO A 33 7.26 -14.03 0.05
CA PRO A 33 7.46 -15.39 -0.40
C PRO A 33 7.95 -16.34 0.70
N HIS A 34 7.57 -17.61 0.59
CA HIS A 34 8.07 -18.71 1.43
C HIS A 34 7.78 -18.63 2.95
N ILE A 35 6.94 -17.70 3.38
CA ILE A 35 6.42 -17.74 4.76
C ILE A 35 5.08 -18.49 4.80
N PRO A 36 4.72 -19.10 5.95
CA PRO A 36 3.51 -19.93 6.04
C PRO A 36 2.22 -19.24 5.62
N CYS A 37 2.03 -17.96 6.00
CA CYS A 37 0.80 -17.25 5.66
C CYS A 37 0.69 -16.86 4.17
N ALA A 38 1.77 -16.90 3.40
CA ALA A 38 1.73 -16.68 1.96
C ALA A 38 0.89 -17.74 1.21
N ALA A 39 0.89 -18.96 1.71
CA ALA A 39 0.13 -20.08 1.13
C ALA A 39 -1.33 -20.15 1.62
N TRP A 40 -1.76 -19.27 2.50
CA TRP A 40 -3.13 -19.28 3.02
C TRP A 40 -4.14 -18.73 2.00
N SER A 41 -5.41 -19.02 2.22
CA SER A 41 -6.48 -18.45 1.39
C SER A 41 -6.45 -16.92 1.37
N LEU A 42 -6.94 -16.31 0.30
CA LEU A 42 -7.02 -14.86 0.18
C LEU A 42 -7.68 -14.22 1.43
N MET A 43 -8.79 -14.78 1.90
CA MET A 43 -9.47 -14.31 3.09
C MET A 43 -8.55 -14.30 4.33
N ASN A 44 -7.77 -15.37 4.56
CA ASN A 44 -6.85 -15.43 5.68
C ASN A 44 -5.69 -14.44 5.53
N ARG A 45 -5.17 -14.26 4.32
CA ARG A 45 -4.14 -13.24 4.03
C ARG A 45 -4.68 -11.82 4.27
N THR A 46 -5.93 -11.56 3.87
CA THR A 46 -6.60 -10.28 4.16
C THR A 46 -6.74 -10.06 5.68
N LEU A 47 -7.07 -11.08 6.46
CA LEU A 47 -7.10 -10.98 7.92
C LEU A 47 -5.72 -10.67 8.53
N VAL A 48 -4.65 -11.27 7.99
CA VAL A 48 -3.27 -10.96 8.39
C VAL A 48 -2.95 -9.50 8.09
N PHE A 49 -3.22 -9.05 6.87
CA PHE A 49 -3.02 -7.67 6.46
C PHE A 49 -3.78 -6.69 7.38
N LEU A 50 -5.07 -6.91 7.60
CA LEU A 50 -5.92 -6.07 8.46
C LEU A 50 -5.47 -6.06 9.94
N SER A 51 -4.72 -7.08 10.38
CA SER A 51 -4.15 -7.10 11.71
C SER A 51 -2.86 -6.27 11.86
N GLY A 52 -2.39 -5.66 10.77
CA GLY A 52 -1.21 -4.81 10.75
C GLY A 52 0.11 -5.57 10.79
N THR A 53 0.16 -6.78 10.24
CA THR A 53 1.38 -7.59 10.16
C THR A 53 1.60 -8.12 8.75
N MET A 54 2.84 -8.39 8.44
CA MET A 54 3.25 -9.05 7.20
C MET A 54 3.49 -10.56 7.35
N ASP A 55 3.74 -11.04 8.58
CA ASP A 55 4.00 -12.44 8.87
C ASP A 55 3.22 -12.87 10.12
N ALA A 56 2.39 -13.88 9.95
CA ALA A 56 1.64 -14.50 11.01
C ALA A 56 1.80 -16.03 10.93
N ARG A 57 2.06 -16.65 12.09
CA ARG A 57 2.29 -18.10 12.18
C ARG A 57 1.62 -18.67 13.41
N GLY A 58 1.37 -19.98 13.37
CA GLY A 58 0.97 -20.73 14.54
C GLY A 58 2.12 -20.81 15.56
N PHE A 59 1.79 -21.05 16.83
CA PHE A 59 2.75 -21.12 17.94
C PHE A 59 3.95 -22.05 17.65
N LYS A 60 3.68 -23.25 17.10
CA LYS A 60 4.74 -24.21 16.76
C LYS A 60 5.61 -23.74 15.60
N GLN A 61 5.03 -23.02 14.64
CA GLN A 61 5.77 -22.48 13.51
C GLN A 61 6.71 -21.34 13.92
N TRP A 62 6.34 -20.54 14.92
CA TRP A 62 7.25 -19.56 15.51
C TRP A 62 8.44 -20.24 16.21
N ASN A 63 8.18 -21.26 16.99
CA ASN A 63 9.25 -22.01 17.66
C ASN A 63 10.21 -22.67 16.66
N SER A 64 9.72 -23.11 15.48
CA SER A 64 10.58 -23.73 14.46
C SER A 64 11.56 -22.76 13.79
N VAL A 65 11.37 -21.46 13.96
CA VAL A 65 12.29 -20.40 13.48
C VAL A 65 12.94 -19.64 14.63
N ASN A 66 13.07 -20.28 15.79
CA ASN A 66 13.69 -19.75 17.01
C ASN A 66 13.06 -18.42 17.47
N ARG A 67 11.74 -18.29 17.29
CA ARG A 67 10.98 -17.17 17.81
C ARG A 67 9.87 -17.63 18.74
N TYR A 68 9.58 -16.83 19.74
CA TYR A 68 8.67 -17.19 20.82
C TYR A 68 7.63 -16.11 21.01
N VAL A 69 6.36 -16.52 21.10
CA VAL A 69 5.26 -15.59 21.33
C VAL A 69 5.39 -14.98 22.73
N LYS A 70 5.37 -13.66 22.81
CA LYS A 70 5.45 -12.88 24.05
C LYS A 70 4.30 -13.23 24.98
N LYS A 71 4.57 -13.31 26.27
CA LYS A 71 3.52 -13.54 27.28
C LYS A 71 2.50 -12.42 27.26
N GLY A 72 1.21 -12.77 27.15
CA GLY A 72 0.11 -11.80 27.09
C GLY A 72 -0.28 -11.34 25.67
N SER A 73 0.41 -11.81 24.63
CA SER A 73 0.03 -11.52 23.25
C SER A 73 -1.36 -12.07 22.91
N LYS A 74 -2.13 -11.31 22.16
CA LYS A 74 -3.47 -11.70 21.70
C LYS A 74 -3.37 -12.40 20.35
N ALA A 75 -3.94 -13.60 20.25
CA ALA A 75 -3.98 -14.32 19.00
C ALA A 75 -4.87 -13.62 17.96
N LEU A 76 -4.41 -13.58 16.73
CA LEU A 76 -5.23 -13.42 15.54
C LEU A 76 -5.86 -14.76 15.20
N TYR A 77 -7.08 -14.78 14.70
CA TYR A 77 -7.74 -16.01 14.27
C TYR A 77 -7.89 -16.04 12.76
N ILE A 78 -7.49 -17.15 12.15
CA ILE A 78 -7.72 -17.47 10.75
C ILE A 78 -8.74 -18.60 10.62
N LEU A 79 -9.37 -18.73 9.46
CA LEU A 79 -10.37 -19.76 9.21
C LEU A 79 -9.74 -20.96 8.51
N VAL A 80 -9.95 -22.14 9.08
CA VAL A 80 -9.49 -23.40 8.54
C VAL A 80 -10.70 -24.23 8.13
N PRO A 81 -10.79 -24.72 6.88
CA PRO A 81 -11.92 -25.52 6.43
C PRO A 81 -11.91 -26.90 7.07
N TYR A 82 -13.07 -27.40 7.48
CA TYR A 82 -13.30 -28.79 7.82
C TYR A 82 -13.80 -29.52 6.58
N ILE A 83 -12.96 -30.43 6.11
CA ILE A 83 -13.23 -31.22 4.91
C ILE A 83 -13.51 -32.67 5.33
N LYS A 84 -14.66 -33.20 4.95
CA LYS A 84 -15.02 -34.60 5.13
C LYS A 84 -14.86 -35.35 3.80
N ARG A 85 -14.14 -36.47 3.84
CA ARG A 85 -14.11 -37.41 2.73
C ARG A 85 -15.44 -38.17 2.72
N ILE A 86 -16.11 -38.19 1.59
CA ILE A 86 -17.33 -38.98 1.34
C ILE A 86 -17.03 -39.91 0.20
N GLU A 87 -17.30 -41.19 0.38
CA GLU A 87 -17.26 -42.18 -0.70
C GLU A 87 -18.68 -42.30 -1.26
N ASP A 88 -18.82 -42.18 -2.58
CA ASP A 88 -20.09 -42.42 -3.24
C ASP A 88 -20.27 -43.91 -3.56
N ASP A 89 -21.47 -44.29 -4.03
CA ASP A 89 -21.84 -45.69 -4.35
C ASP A 89 -20.97 -46.33 -5.45
N ASN A 90 -20.18 -45.52 -6.15
CA ASN A 90 -19.21 -45.96 -7.20
C ASN A 90 -17.79 -46.05 -6.71
N ASN A 91 -17.53 -45.92 -5.38
CA ASN A 91 -16.20 -45.91 -4.77
C ASN A 91 -15.32 -44.70 -5.19
N ASP A 92 -15.94 -43.63 -5.73
CA ASP A 92 -15.26 -42.36 -5.99
C ASP A 92 -15.19 -41.50 -4.73
N CYS A 93 -13.96 -41.02 -4.45
CA CYS A 93 -13.73 -40.18 -3.27
C CYS A 93 -14.04 -38.71 -3.54
N GLN A 94 -15.04 -38.19 -2.89
CA GLN A 94 -15.37 -36.75 -2.93
C GLN A 94 -15.01 -36.07 -1.59
N PHE A 95 -14.54 -34.84 -1.67
CA PHE A 95 -14.26 -34.00 -0.52
C PHE A 95 -15.36 -32.96 -0.33
N LYS A 96 -16.07 -33.04 0.79
CA LYS A 96 -17.14 -32.08 1.11
C LYS A 96 -16.72 -31.14 2.22
N LEU A 97 -16.85 -29.84 1.95
CA LEU A 97 -16.69 -28.81 2.99
C LEU A 97 -17.87 -28.91 3.97
N THR A 98 -17.57 -29.13 5.25
CA THR A 98 -18.58 -29.29 6.33
C THR A 98 -18.64 -28.08 7.26
N GLY A 99 -17.69 -27.18 7.19
CA GLY A 99 -17.64 -25.97 8.01
C GLY A 99 -16.24 -25.38 8.13
N PHE A 100 -16.11 -24.42 9.06
CA PHE A 100 -14.84 -23.80 9.36
C PHE A 100 -14.54 -23.84 10.86
N GLY A 101 -13.27 -23.99 11.19
CA GLY A 101 -12.71 -23.75 12.51
C GLY A 101 -11.93 -22.45 12.55
N ALA A 102 -11.80 -21.86 13.74
CA ALA A 102 -10.93 -20.73 13.99
C ALA A 102 -9.60 -21.24 14.58
N CYS A 103 -8.50 -20.95 13.87
CA CYS A 103 -7.15 -21.34 14.29
C CYS A 103 -6.38 -20.11 14.80
N PRO A 104 -5.81 -20.14 16.02
CA PRO A 104 -5.03 -19.04 16.55
C PRO A 104 -3.66 -18.99 15.88
N VAL A 105 -3.29 -17.79 15.44
CA VAL A 105 -1.95 -17.46 14.93
C VAL A 105 -1.49 -16.16 15.59
N PHE A 106 -0.21 -15.88 15.56
CA PHE A 106 0.40 -14.72 16.21
C PHE A 106 1.22 -13.95 15.19
N ARG A 107 1.23 -12.64 15.31
CA ARG A 107 1.98 -11.72 14.45
C ARG A 107 3.46 -11.76 14.80
N VAL A 108 4.31 -11.43 13.83
CA VAL A 108 5.76 -11.31 14.07
C VAL A 108 6.08 -10.28 15.16
N GLU A 109 5.34 -9.18 15.23
CA GLU A 109 5.49 -8.11 16.22
C GLU A 109 5.19 -8.59 17.65
N ASP A 110 4.43 -9.66 17.79
CA ASP A 110 4.07 -10.27 19.06
C ASP A 110 5.06 -11.39 19.47
N THR A 111 6.22 -11.47 18.81
CA THR A 111 7.25 -12.49 19.09
C THR A 111 8.60 -11.85 19.38
N ASP A 112 9.42 -12.58 20.18
CA ASP A 112 10.84 -12.31 20.40
C ASP A 112 11.66 -13.51 19.91
N GLY A 113 12.93 -13.28 19.58
CA GLY A 113 13.86 -14.32 19.14
C GLY A 113 14.76 -13.83 18.02
N GLU A 114 15.26 -14.77 17.23
CA GLU A 114 16.21 -14.47 16.14
C GLU A 114 15.59 -13.57 15.06
N PRO A 115 16.38 -12.69 14.43
CA PRO A 115 15.95 -11.95 13.25
C PRO A 115 15.51 -12.92 12.15
N LEU A 116 14.49 -12.53 11.40
CA LEU A 116 14.02 -13.29 10.25
C LEU A 116 14.55 -12.64 8.97
N GLU A 117 15.13 -13.44 8.10
CA GLU A 117 15.48 -13.05 6.75
C GLU A 117 14.27 -13.31 5.85
N TYR A 118 13.76 -12.25 5.23
CA TYR A 118 12.68 -12.34 4.25
C TYR A 118 13.25 -12.22 2.84
N GLN A 119 12.68 -13.00 1.93
CA GLN A 119 13.03 -12.84 0.52
C GLN A 119 12.43 -11.54 -0.04
N ASP A 120 13.16 -10.93 -0.96
CA ASP A 120 12.66 -9.76 -1.67
C ASP A 120 11.42 -10.11 -2.49
N ILE A 121 10.48 -9.18 -2.50
CA ILE A 121 9.27 -9.26 -3.32
C ILE A 121 9.60 -8.64 -4.68
N GLU A 122 9.33 -9.35 -5.77
CA GLU A 122 9.48 -8.80 -7.10
C GLU A 122 8.28 -7.90 -7.44
N LEU A 123 8.55 -6.67 -7.85
CA LEU A 123 7.54 -5.77 -8.39
C LEU A 123 7.49 -5.92 -9.91
N PRO A 124 6.28 -5.94 -10.52
CA PRO A 124 6.16 -5.79 -11.96
C PRO A 124 6.67 -4.41 -12.38
N GLU A 125 7.09 -4.27 -13.64
CA GLU A 125 7.44 -2.96 -14.18
C GLU A 125 6.18 -2.08 -14.26
N LEU A 126 6.20 -0.98 -13.53
CA LEU A 126 5.13 0.01 -13.53
C LEU A 126 5.47 1.17 -14.48
N PRO A 127 4.48 1.85 -15.09
CA PRO A 127 4.72 3.03 -15.89
C PRO A 127 5.53 4.09 -15.12
N LEU A 128 6.48 4.75 -15.77
CA LEU A 128 7.35 5.78 -15.20
C LEU A 128 8.39 5.31 -14.16
N MET A 129 8.60 4.01 -13.99
CA MET A 129 9.71 3.51 -13.17
C MET A 129 11.07 3.93 -13.72
N ASP A 130 11.20 4.01 -15.03
CA ASP A 130 12.37 4.54 -15.73
C ASP A 130 12.68 5.97 -15.28
N ARG A 131 11.67 6.82 -15.13
CA ARG A 131 11.82 8.20 -14.65
C ARG A 131 12.46 8.26 -13.23
N ALA A 132 11.99 7.43 -12.33
CA ALA A 132 12.55 7.35 -10.99
C ALA A 132 14.02 6.88 -11.03
N ARG A 133 14.32 5.88 -11.88
CA ARG A 133 15.70 5.37 -12.07
C ARG A 133 16.63 6.43 -12.67
N ASP A 134 16.16 7.20 -13.65
CA ASP A 134 16.90 8.33 -14.24
C ASP A 134 17.28 9.37 -13.18
N TRP A 135 16.46 9.52 -12.16
CA TRP A 135 16.74 10.41 -11.02
C TRP A 135 17.60 9.78 -9.94
N GLY A 136 18.09 8.55 -10.16
CA GLY A 136 18.90 7.80 -9.21
C GLY A 136 18.12 7.32 -7.99
N ILE A 137 16.79 7.13 -8.15
CA ILE A 137 15.91 6.60 -7.12
C ILE A 137 15.78 5.10 -7.32
N SER A 138 16.13 4.32 -6.31
CA SER A 138 15.86 2.88 -6.29
C SER A 138 14.40 2.60 -5.95
N ILE A 139 13.83 1.59 -6.59
CA ILE A 139 12.46 1.16 -6.32
C ILE A 139 12.52 -0.27 -5.83
N LYS A 140 11.91 -0.53 -4.68
CA LYS A 140 11.87 -1.88 -4.12
C LYS A 140 10.47 -2.25 -3.63
N ALA A 141 10.18 -3.55 -3.68
CA ALA A 141 9.03 -4.09 -2.99
C ALA A 141 9.32 -4.22 -1.50
N ILE A 142 8.31 -3.93 -0.69
CA ILE A 142 8.31 -4.21 0.73
C ILE A 142 7.04 -4.97 1.10
N PRO A 143 7.08 -5.79 2.15
CA PRO A 143 5.87 -6.44 2.62
C PRO A 143 4.81 -5.42 3.04
N GLY A 144 3.57 -5.63 2.58
CA GLY A 144 2.44 -4.78 2.93
C GLY A 144 2.14 -4.83 4.42
N ASN A 145 1.93 -3.67 5.01
CA ASN A 145 1.36 -3.55 6.33
C ASN A 145 0.24 -2.50 6.32
N TYR A 146 -0.62 -2.52 7.32
CA TYR A 146 -1.78 -1.63 7.42
C TYR A 146 -1.42 -0.14 7.57
N ARG A 147 -0.14 0.20 7.79
CA ARG A 147 0.27 1.57 8.15
C ARG A 147 0.66 2.41 6.94
N TYR A 148 1.20 1.78 5.90
CA TYR A 148 1.62 2.47 4.67
C TYR A 148 1.63 1.49 3.49
N TYR A 149 1.36 2.02 2.33
CA TYR A 149 1.28 1.30 1.07
C TYR A 149 2.49 1.54 0.18
N GLY A 150 3.14 2.63 0.42
CA GLY A 150 4.40 3.05 -0.14
C GLY A 150 4.99 4.16 0.72
N TYR A 151 6.24 4.48 0.49
CA TYR A 151 6.88 5.67 1.01
C TYR A 151 8.11 6.04 0.17
N TYR A 152 8.37 7.32 0.09
CA TYR A 152 9.64 7.85 -0.40
C TYR A 152 10.59 8.13 0.77
N ALA A 153 11.81 7.57 0.69
CA ALA A 153 12.87 7.79 1.67
C ALA A 153 14.00 8.63 1.06
N PRO A 154 14.01 9.97 1.23
CA PRO A 154 14.97 10.86 0.60
C PRO A 154 16.41 10.53 0.92
N ASN A 155 16.70 10.24 2.19
CA ASN A 155 18.06 9.94 2.67
C ASN A 155 18.64 8.67 2.06
N ARG A 156 17.78 7.75 1.60
CA ARG A 156 18.17 6.50 0.93
C ARG A 156 18.00 6.57 -0.58
N LYS A 157 17.43 7.64 -1.09
CA LYS A 157 17.02 7.78 -2.49
C LYS A 157 16.21 6.56 -2.96
N GLU A 158 15.16 6.25 -2.23
CA GLU A 158 14.43 5.01 -2.37
C GLU A 158 12.93 5.25 -2.32
N ILE A 159 12.20 4.65 -3.27
CA ILE A 159 10.76 4.43 -3.17
C ILE A 159 10.54 2.97 -2.76
N ALA A 160 9.81 2.74 -1.69
CA ALA A 160 9.43 1.42 -1.23
C ALA A 160 7.92 1.22 -1.41
N LEU A 161 7.52 0.14 -2.07
CA LEU A 161 6.12 -0.15 -2.41
C LEU A 161 5.69 -1.47 -1.78
N ALA A 162 4.56 -1.44 -1.08
CA ALA A 162 3.89 -2.62 -0.55
C ALA A 162 2.78 -3.15 -1.49
N THR A 163 2.72 -2.63 -2.70
CA THR A 163 1.67 -2.90 -3.69
C THR A 163 2.21 -2.66 -5.09
N ASN A 164 1.55 -3.25 -6.09
CA ASN A 164 1.77 -2.96 -7.51
C ASN A 164 0.78 -1.93 -8.06
N GLN A 165 0.06 -1.22 -7.21
CA GLN A 165 -0.88 -0.17 -7.64
C GLN A 165 -0.09 1.04 -8.13
N GLU A 166 -0.38 1.44 -9.35
CA GLU A 166 0.33 2.52 -10.05
C GLU A 166 0.11 3.87 -9.38
N ASP A 167 -1.08 4.11 -8.83
CA ASP A 167 -1.43 5.35 -8.13
C ASP A 167 -0.58 5.58 -6.88
N ILE A 168 -0.27 4.51 -6.14
CA ILE A 168 0.63 4.58 -4.99
C ILE A 168 2.06 4.91 -5.46
N PHE A 169 2.54 4.24 -6.51
CA PHE A 169 3.84 4.58 -7.07
C PHE A 169 3.90 6.02 -7.58
N PHE A 170 2.87 6.49 -8.27
CA PHE A 170 2.81 7.87 -8.78
C PHE A 170 2.76 8.90 -7.64
N HIS A 171 2.10 8.58 -6.53
CA HIS A 171 2.09 9.40 -5.33
C HIS A 171 3.52 9.58 -4.77
N GLU A 172 4.25 8.49 -4.60
CA GLU A 172 5.63 8.54 -4.12
C GLU A 172 6.58 9.22 -5.13
N LEU A 173 6.37 9.00 -6.43
CA LEU A 173 7.11 9.66 -7.49
C LEU A 173 6.86 11.18 -7.50
N ALA A 174 5.64 11.63 -7.19
CA ALA A 174 5.32 13.04 -7.05
C ALA A 174 6.04 13.66 -5.85
N HIS A 175 6.19 12.96 -4.73
CA HIS A 175 7.03 13.41 -3.62
C HIS A 175 8.50 13.55 -4.01
N VAL A 176 9.04 12.61 -4.80
CA VAL A 176 10.40 12.73 -5.35
C VAL A 176 10.54 13.98 -6.21
N ALA A 177 9.61 14.21 -7.14
CA ALA A 177 9.62 15.38 -8.01
C ALA A 177 9.51 16.69 -7.21
N HIS A 178 8.62 16.73 -6.24
CA HIS A 178 8.44 17.90 -5.37
C HIS A 178 9.71 18.20 -4.56
N HIS A 179 10.36 17.17 -4.02
CA HIS A 179 11.65 17.31 -3.36
C HIS A 179 12.74 17.85 -4.30
N LYS A 180 12.80 17.36 -5.53
CA LYS A 180 13.78 17.86 -6.54
C LYS A 180 13.54 19.32 -6.88
N ILE A 181 12.29 19.77 -6.94
CA ILE A 181 11.93 21.17 -7.24
C ILE A 181 12.27 22.09 -6.06
N GLN A 182 11.95 21.67 -4.84
CA GLN A 182 12.12 22.51 -3.65
C GLN A 182 13.51 22.43 -3.02
N GLY A 183 14.26 21.35 -3.29
CA GLY A 183 15.58 21.08 -2.68
C GLY A 183 15.52 20.58 -1.23
N TYR A 184 14.34 20.45 -0.65
CA TYR A 184 14.12 19.91 0.69
C TYR A 184 12.75 19.21 0.78
N ILE A 185 12.61 18.33 1.75
CA ILE A 185 11.30 17.78 2.15
C ILE A 185 10.90 18.42 3.46
N LEU A 186 9.69 18.96 3.49
CA LEU A 186 9.08 19.39 4.74
C LEU A 186 8.83 18.16 5.64
N PRO A 187 8.80 18.30 6.96
CA PRO A 187 8.54 17.20 7.87
C PRO A 187 7.27 16.46 7.47
N VAL A 188 7.27 15.14 7.67
CA VAL A 188 6.15 14.24 7.44
C VAL A 188 4.84 14.92 7.85
N GLN A 189 3.89 15.06 6.85
CA GLN A 189 2.55 15.65 6.98
C GLN A 189 2.41 17.15 6.62
N ASP A 190 3.22 17.67 5.70
CA ASP A 190 2.82 18.93 5.05
C ASP A 190 1.60 18.67 4.15
N LEU A 191 0.45 19.18 4.58
CA LEU A 191 -0.83 18.97 3.91
C LEU A 191 -0.80 19.42 2.44
N ARG A 192 -0.03 20.46 2.10
CA ARG A 192 0.12 20.94 0.72
C ARG A 192 0.87 19.92 -0.13
N GLN A 193 1.96 19.35 0.38
CA GLN A 193 2.72 18.33 -0.36
C GLN A 193 1.88 17.08 -0.59
N GLU A 194 1.10 16.64 0.40
CA GLU A 194 0.19 15.51 0.27
C GLU A 194 -0.88 15.75 -0.80
N VAL A 195 -1.54 16.92 -0.80
CA VAL A 195 -2.56 17.26 -1.80
C VAL A 195 -1.95 17.32 -3.21
N VAL A 196 -0.75 17.89 -3.36
CA VAL A 196 -0.04 17.94 -4.64
C VAL A 196 0.32 16.53 -5.12
N ALA A 197 0.83 15.66 -4.24
CA ALA A 197 1.17 14.29 -4.58
C ALA A 197 -0.07 13.48 -5.01
N GLU A 198 -1.16 13.61 -4.26
CA GLU A 198 -2.43 12.93 -4.55
C GLU A 198 -3.02 13.38 -5.91
N LEU A 199 -3.06 14.69 -6.17
CA LEU A 199 -3.54 15.22 -7.46
C LEU A 199 -2.64 14.79 -8.62
N SER A 200 -1.32 14.82 -8.42
CA SER A 200 -0.36 14.38 -9.44
C SER A 200 -0.53 12.90 -9.76
N ALA A 201 -0.67 12.05 -8.73
CA ALA A 201 -0.91 10.62 -8.91
C ALA A 201 -2.20 10.34 -9.69
N CYS A 202 -3.29 11.02 -9.35
CA CYS A 202 -4.56 10.91 -10.07
C CYS A 202 -4.45 11.34 -11.52
N ALA A 203 -3.72 12.42 -11.81
CA ALA A 203 -3.51 12.90 -13.17
C ALA A 203 -2.66 11.90 -13.98
N LEU A 204 -1.54 11.44 -13.44
CA LEU A 204 -0.65 10.46 -14.07
C LEU A 204 -1.38 9.15 -14.38
N ALA A 205 -2.16 8.63 -13.43
CA ALA A 205 -2.93 7.42 -13.65
C ALA A 205 -3.89 7.55 -14.83
N ARG A 206 -4.57 8.70 -14.97
CA ARG A 206 -5.45 8.98 -16.13
C ARG A 206 -4.68 9.12 -17.42
N MET A 207 -3.48 9.73 -17.40
CA MET A 207 -2.63 9.88 -18.58
C MET A 207 -2.14 8.53 -19.11
N VAL A 208 -1.91 7.53 -18.24
CA VAL A 208 -1.56 6.16 -18.65
C VAL A 208 -2.78 5.29 -18.93
N GLY A 209 -3.97 5.87 -19.01
CA GLY A 209 -5.22 5.18 -19.40
C GLY A 209 -5.88 4.37 -18.29
N LYS A 210 -5.57 4.65 -17.03
CA LYS A 210 -6.18 4.00 -15.87
C LYS A 210 -7.33 4.82 -15.31
N SER A 211 -8.42 4.15 -14.97
CA SER A 211 -9.52 4.76 -14.24
C SER A 211 -9.32 4.50 -12.75
N LEU A 212 -9.02 5.56 -12.00
CA LEU A 212 -9.02 5.49 -10.55
C LEU A 212 -10.46 5.49 -10.03
N ALA A 213 -10.69 4.83 -8.91
CA ALA A 213 -11.94 4.98 -8.17
C ALA A 213 -12.21 6.47 -7.89
N ASP A 214 -13.49 6.84 -7.85
CA ASP A 214 -13.90 8.24 -7.69
C ASP A 214 -13.45 8.82 -6.35
N THR A 215 -12.30 9.51 -6.35
CA THR A 215 -11.74 10.23 -5.19
C THR A 215 -12.13 11.70 -5.17
N THR A 216 -13.03 12.13 -6.07
CA THR A 216 -13.35 13.53 -6.38
C THR A 216 -13.78 14.36 -5.16
N GLY A 217 -14.35 13.74 -4.13
CA GLY A 217 -14.76 14.45 -2.91
C GLY A 217 -13.62 14.75 -1.94
N ASN A 218 -12.58 13.93 -1.94
CA ASN A 218 -11.49 14.02 -0.96
C ASN A 218 -10.58 15.21 -1.23
N HIS A 219 -10.24 15.49 -2.50
CA HIS A 219 -9.34 16.58 -2.87
C HIS A 219 -9.86 17.96 -2.45
N TYR A 220 -11.17 18.22 -2.61
CA TYR A 220 -11.76 19.50 -2.19
C TYR A 220 -11.66 19.66 -0.65
N HIS A 221 -11.91 18.59 0.11
CA HIS A 221 -11.79 18.63 1.55
C HIS A 221 -10.35 18.92 2.00
N SER A 222 -9.37 18.28 1.37
CA SER A 222 -7.94 18.48 1.64
C SER A 222 -7.49 19.92 1.30
N ILE A 223 -7.94 20.49 0.18
CA ILE A 223 -7.67 21.88 -0.18
C ILE A 223 -8.27 22.85 0.85
N LYS A 224 -9.48 22.57 1.33
CA LYS A 224 -10.13 23.38 2.37
C LYS A 224 -9.36 23.32 3.67
N GLN A 225 -8.93 22.15 4.13
CA GLN A 225 -8.09 22.00 5.32
C GLN A 225 -6.77 22.76 5.19
N TYR A 226 -6.12 22.68 4.01
CA TYR A 226 -4.92 23.46 3.73
C TYR A 226 -5.17 24.97 3.81
N ALA A 227 -6.29 25.45 3.26
CA ALA A 227 -6.67 26.86 3.32
C ALA A 227 -6.88 27.33 4.78
N ASP A 228 -7.59 26.53 5.57
CA ASP A 228 -7.87 26.83 6.98
C ASP A 228 -6.59 26.83 7.82
N GLN A 229 -5.67 25.87 7.59
CA GLN A 229 -4.40 25.78 8.32
C GLN A 229 -3.49 27.02 8.11
N PHE A 230 -3.52 27.60 6.91
CA PHE A 230 -2.66 28.73 6.54
C PHE A 230 -3.42 30.07 6.46
N GLU A 231 -4.60 30.14 7.04
CA GLU A 231 -5.44 31.35 7.09
C GLU A 231 -5.61 32.06 5.73
N MET A 232 -5.80 31.27 4.67
CA MET A 232 -5.98 31.79 3.31
C MET A 232 -7.34 31.43 2.73
N SER A 233 -7.75 32.11 1.64
CA SER A 233 -8.95 31.71 0.94
C SER A 233 -8.77 30.37 0.21
N VAL A 234 -9.84 29.58 0.11
CA VAL A 234 -9.84 28.32 -0.63
C VAL A 234 -9.38 28.51 -2.08
N HIS A 235 -9.73 29.65 -2.71
CA HIS A 235 -9.26 29.99 -4.07
C HIS A 235 -7.74 30.14 -4.12
N CYS A 236 -7.14 30.82 -3.15
CA CYS A 236 -5.69 30.98 -3.07
C CYS A 236 -4.99 29.62 -2.83
N ALA A 237 -5.53 28.80 -1.94
CA ALA A 237 -5.04 27.44 -1.71
C ALA A 237 -5.08 26.60 -3.00
N CYS A 238 -6.21 26.63 -3.72
CA CYS A 238 -6.39 25.92 -4.97
C CYS A 238 -5.35 26.34 -6.02
N LEU A 239 -5.14 27.64 -6.23
CA LEU A 239 -4.16 28.14 -7.19
C LEU A 239 -2.73 27.71 -6.85
N ARG A 240 -2.36 27.75 -5.57
CA ARG A 240 -1.03 27.30 -5.11
C ARG A 240 -0.83 25.80 -5.35
N VAL A 241 -1.80 24.98 -4.99
CA VAL A 241 -1.75 23.53 -5.20
C VAL A 241 -1.66 23.22 -6.69
N LEU A 242 -2.48 23.85 -7.55
CA LEU A 242 -2.43 23.61 -8.98
C LEU A 242 -1.09 24.03 -9.61
N SER A 243 -0.53 25.17 -9.19
CA SER A 243 0.80 25.60 -9.66
C SER A 243 1.90 24.61 -9.31
N ASP A 244 1.88 24.06 -8.08
CA ASP A 244 2.87 23.06 -7.68
C ASP A 244 2.63 21.72 -8.38
N THR A 245 1.37 21.31 -8.54
CA THR A 245 1.00 20.11 -9.29
C THR A 245 1.51 20.18 -10.73
N GLU A 246 1.35 21.35 -11.39
CA GLU A 246 1.86 21.59 -12.74
C GLU A 246 3.38 21.39 -12.81
N LYS A 247 4.14 21.98 -11.88
CA LYS A 247 5.61 21.83 -11.84
C LYS A 247 6.02 20.38 -11.63
N VAL A 248 5.36 19.68 -10.69
CA VAL A 248 5.60 18.26 -10.42
C VAL A 248 5.34 17.41 -11.66
N LEU A 249 4.20 17.60 -12.32
CA LEU A 249 3.84 16.86 -13.53
C LEU A 249 4.80 17.17 -14.70
N ASN A 250 5.15 18.43 -14.92
CA ASN A 250 6.11 18.83 -15.96
C ASN A 250 7.47 18.16 -15.73
N LEU A 251 7.95 18.12 -14.47
CA LEU A 251 9.20 17.45 -14.17
C LEU A 251 9.11 15.93 -14.41
N ILE A 252 8.02 15.29 -14.00
CA ILE A 252 7.85 13.84 -14.21
C ILE A 252 7.74 13.51 -15.70
N ILE A 253 6.97 14.25 -16.47
CA ILE A 253 6.66 13.93 -17.85
C ILE A 253 7.80 14.35 -18.79
N HIS A 254 8.31 15.58 -18.63
CA HIS A 254 9.25 16.19 -19.57
C HIS A 254 10.70 16.23 -19.07
N ASN A 255 10.96 15.89 -17.83
CA ASN A 255 12.27 15.98 -17.17
C ASN A 255 12.88 17.40 -17.17
N ASN A 256 12.05 18.41 -17.29
CA ASN A 256 12.47 19.79 -17.28
C ASN A 256 12.27 20.40 -15.90
N ILE A 257 13.36 20.79 -15.25
CA ILE A 257 13.27 21.72 -14.11
C ILE A 257 13.18 23.11 -14.76
N GLU A 258 12.07 23.84 -14.58
CA GLU A 258 11.96 25.24 -14.98
C GLU A 258 13.09 26.04 -14.32
N GLY A 259 14.11 26.36 -15.06
CA GLY A 259 15.34 27.06 -14.64
C GLY A 259 16.39 27.12 -15.73
N GLU A 260 16.32 26.24 -16.73
CA GLU A 260 17.04 26.40 -17.97
C GLU A 260 16.14 27.13 -18.96
N GLU A 261 16.17 28.48 -18.91
CA GLU A 261 15.58 29.34 -19.91
C GLU A 261 15.95 28.84 -21.31
N THR A 262 14.95 28.36 -22.01
CA THR A 262 15.03 28.18 -23.45
C THR A 262 15.24 29.55 -24.06
N THR A 263 16.47 29.92 -24.33
CA THR A 263 16.91 31.07 -25.18
C THR A 263 16.46 30.85 -26.64
N ALA A 264 15.18 30.56 -26.85
CA ALA A 264 14.65 30.25 -28.17
C ALA A 264 13.42 31.13 -28.57
N CYS A 265 13.07 32.17 -27.81
CA CYS A 265 11.94 33.05 -28.15
C CYS A 265 12.29 34.55 -28.21
N GLN A 266 13.55 34.87 -28.56
CA GLN A 266 13.92 36.24 -28.92
C GLN A 266 14.45 36.32 -30.37
N LYS A 267 13.67 35.89 -31.35
CA LYS A 267 13.85 36.26 -32.77
C LYS A 267 12.51 36.14 -33.50
N ALA A 268 11.53 36.90 -33.14
CA ALA A 268 10.42 37.27 -33.99
C ALA A 268 9.71 38.49 -33.36
N ALA A 269 10.26 39.68 -33.51
CA ALA A 269 9.59 40.95 -33.48
C ALA A 269 10.24 41.85 -34.54
#